data_96abfbdb97fd22ee5f7c8e2e2fe138e5
#
_entry.id   96abfbdb97fd22ee5f7c8e2e2fe138e5
#
_cell.length_a   1.000
_cell.length_b   1.000
_cell.length_c   1.000
_cell.angle_alpha   90.00
_cell.angle_beta   90.00
_cell.angle_gamma   90.00
#
_symmetry.space_group_name_H-M   'P 1'
#
loop_
_entity.id
_entity.type
_entity.pdbx_description
1 polymer ?
#
loop_
_entity_poly.entity_id
_entity_poly.type
_entity_poly.pdbx_seq_one_letter_code
_entity_poly.pdbx_strand_id
1 'polypeptide(L)'
;MFSLTISVLGDEDDGLLYRCAGSKADRMLFRFGGKAFFAVVGVFIKSALTAEQCVSTKGQKRMKKKILRTASFALATALSLSVCVSAFVSDGTNNNVTTSVLPDSADNAVLNWATKVGKSWNDGPSPVAIVGDDIVYTSGDKLVRMNKETGVVDSVVGQRAGTNSYAIQPVTYADGMIFSAFNGGIQAFDADTLESLWVYKDSVGGQSVSPIYYNDGCIYTGFCNYGSGKNDQYVCIDVKDEDPDTTDEEKSPKWIFTNKSGFYWAGAYATDDFVVLGMENAKANTTDPARIVTLDKNSGSVIDTEYTVGGGVRSTISYDKDTDAYYFTSNGGYFYKATIDDEGNFTKLDSIALGGASTSTPTVLNGRAYVGVNGSGWGDYKGSAIAVIDLDSFEIAYKAETKGYPQTSGLGVVNENGYNYVYFTENASAGAIRYVKDKKGV
;
A
#
# COMPACT_ATOMS: atom_id res chain seq x y z
N MET A 1 11.74 35.86 -21.59
CA MET A 1 10.94 36.64 -20.62
C MET A 1 9.50 36.14 -20.80
N PHE A 2 9.05 35.25 -19.92
CA PHE A 2 7.66 34.75 -19.98
C PHE A 2 6.81 35.69 -19.11
N SER A 3 5.83 36.30 -19.71
CA SER A 3 4.80 37.08 -19.04
C SER A 3 3.59 36.14 -18.79
N LEU A 4 3.27 35.91 -17.54
CA LEU A 4 2.09 35.16 -17.14
C LEU A 4 0.99 36.20 -16.84
N THR A 5 -0.04 36.24 -17.65
CA THR A 5 -1.23 37.06 -17.39
C THR A 5 -2.34 36.19 -16.88
N ILE A 6 -2.80 36.41 -15.65
CA ILE A 6 -3.93 35.71 -15.06
C ILE A 6 -5.13 36.65 -15.10
N SER A 7 -6.20 36.26 -15.80
CA SER A 7 -7.46 36.99 -15.86
C SER A 7 -8.54 36.22 -15.12
N VAL A 8 -9.31 36.91 -14.28
CA VAL A 8 -10.49 36.35 -13.61
C VAL A 8 -11.67 36.46 -14.59
N LEU A 9 -12.31 35.34 -14.89
CA LEU A 9 -13.39 35.24 -15.87
C LEU A 9 -14.78 35.05 -15.21
N GLY A 10 -15.06 35.74 -14.13
CA GLY A 10 -16.38 35.80 -13.52
C GLY A 10 -16.49 35.00 -12.20
N ASP A 11 -17.47 35.43 -11.43
CA ASP A 11 -17.88 34.84 -10.17
C ASP A 11 -19.24 34.16 -10.42
N GLU A 12 -19.23 32.85 -10.55
CA GLU A 12 -20.46 32.05 -10.45
C GLU A 12 -20.34 31.15 -9.25
N ASP A 13 -21.40 30.86 -8.56
CA ASP A 13 -21.58 30.32 -7.22
C ASP A 13 -20.80 29.02 -6.86
N ASP A 14 -19.95 28.49 -7.75
CA ASP A 14 -19.21 27.24 -7.60
C ASP A 14 -17.68 27.31 -7.79
N GLY A 15 -17.04 28.48 -7.58
CA GLY A 15 -15.57 28.61 -7.58
C GLY A 15 -15.00 29.49 -8.68
N LEU A 16 -13.88 30.14 -8.39
CA LEU A 16 -13.18 31.05 -9.29
C LEU A 16 -12.43 30.32 -10.40
N LEU A 17 -12.65 30.73 -11.64
CA LEU A 17 -12.00 30.19 -12.83
C LEU A 17 -10.83 31.10 -13.25
N TYR A 18 -9.63 30.57 -13.41
CA TYR A 18 -8.46 31.32 -13.83
C TYR A 18 -8.01 30.89 -15.23
N ARG A 19 -7.57 31.85 -16.03
CA ARG A 19 -7.02 31.62 -17.36
C ARG A 19 -5.59 32.14 -17.43
N CYS A 20 -4.64 31.26 -17.79
CA CYS A 20 -3.28 31.66 -18.08
C CYS A 20 -3.09 31.82 -19.59
N ALA A 21 -2.57 32.97 -20.04
CA ALA A 21 -2.27 33.23 -21.45
C ALA A 21 -0.77 33.52 -21.61
N GLY A 22 -0.11 32.71 -22.39
CA GLY A 22 1.27 32.91 -22.85
C GLY A 22 1.39 32.61 -24.35
N SER A 23 2.36 33.19 -25.05
CA SER A 23 2.43 33.29 -26.50
C SER A 23 2.60 32.01 -27.30
N LYS A 24 2.56 30.83 -26.69
CA LYS A 24 2.59 29.52 -27.37
C LYS A 24 1.98 28.37 -26.57
N ALA A 25 1.19 28.62 -25.54
CA ALA A 25 0.59 27.54 -24.74
C ALA A 25 -0.90 27.41 -25.04
N ASP A 26 -1.32 26.22 -25.28
CA ASP A 26 -2.73 25.83 -25.28
C ASP A 26 -3.35 26.21 -23.95
N ARG A 27 -4.64 26.54 -24.01
CA ARG A 27 -5.41 27.09 -22.91
C ARG A 27 -5.51 26.06 -21.76
N MET A 28 -4.81 26.28 -20.67
CA MET A 28 -4.97 25.49 -19.47
C MET A 28 -5.99 26.15 -18.54
N LEU A 29 -7.06 25.43 -18.22
CA LEU A 29 -8.09 25.84 -17.27
C LEU A 29 -7.86 25.11 -15.93
N PHE A 30 -7.73 25.89 -14.85
CA PHE A 30 -7.61 25.34 -13.50
C PHE A 30 -8.86 25.69 -12.68
N ARG A 31 -9.44 24.72 -12.01
CA ARG A 31 -10.55 24.92 -11.08
C ARG A 31 -10.08 24.62 -9.65
N PHE A 32 -10.24 25.57 -8.75
CA PHE A 32 -9.84 25.44 -7.36
C PHE A 32 -11.04 25.68 -6.44
N GLY A 33 -11.27 24.77 -5.49
CA GLY A 33 -12.30 24.94 -4.44
C GLY A 33 -11.68 25.43 -3.12
N GLY A 34 -12.22 26.52 -2.55
CA GLY A 34 -11.93 26.96 -1.18
C GLY A 34 -11.25 28.33 -1.02
N LYS A 35 -11.85 29.20 -0.20
CA LYS A 35 -11.42 30.60 0.04
C LYS A 35 -10.05 30.75 0.72
N ALA A 36 -9.59 29.76 1.50
CA ALA A 36 -8.32 29.83 2.24
C ALA A 36 -7.07 29.76 1.35
N PHE A 37 -7.14 29.04 0.24
CA PHE A 37 -6.02 28.91 -0.69
C PHE A 37 -5.69 30.23 -1.42
N PHE A 38 -6.70 31.04 -1.70
CA PHE A 38 -6.55 32.32 -2.40
C PHE A 38 -5.81 33.37 -1.60
N ALA A 39 -5.93 33.37 -0.27
CA ALA A 39 -5.23 34.33 0.57
C ALA A 39 -3.71 34.12 0.51
N VAL A 40 -3.24 32.88 0.46
CA VAL A 40 -1.81 32.55 0.41
C VAL A 40 -1.22 32.84 -0.98
N VAL A 41 -1.88 32.44 -2.05
CA VAL A 41 -1.44 32.69 -3.43
C VAL A 41 -1.49 34.20 -3.75
N GLY A 42 -2.51 34.92 -3.31
CA GLY A 42 -2.65 36.35 -3.48
C GLY A 42 -1.57 37.17 -2.77
N VAL A 43 -1.13 36.75 -1.58
CA VAL A 43 -0.03 37.40 -0.83
C VAL A 43 1.31 37.18 -1.54
N PHE A 44 1.59 35.98 -2.06
CA PHE A 44 2.83 35.68 -2.78
C PHE A 44 2.91 36.42 -4.12
N ILE A 45 1.82 36.49 -4.89
CA ILE A 45 1.77 37.24 -6.15
C ILE A 45 1.92 38.74 -5.89
N LYS A 46 1.27 39.28 -4.85
CA LYS A 46 1.39 40.69 -4.49
C LYS A 46 2.80 41.05 -4.01
N SER A 47 3.47 40.17 -3.29
CA SER A 47 4.86 40.34 -2.86
C SER A 47 5.85 40.25 -4.01
N ALA A 48 5.61 39.44 -5.02
CA ALA A 48 6.43 39.34 -6.24
C ALA A 48 6.27 40.56 -7.14
N LEU A 49 5.04 41.09 -7.27
CA LEU A 49 4.76 42.30 -8.09
C LEU A 49 5.28 43.58 -7.45
N THR A 50 5.25 43.71 -6.11
CA THR A 50 5.82 44.88 -5.40
C THR A 50 7.35 44.91 -5.47
N ALA A 51 8.01 43.78 -5.64
CA ALA A 51 9.48 43.71 -5.81
C ALA A 51 9.96 44.15 -7.21
N GLU A 52 9.09 44.22 -8.22
CA GLU A 52 9.42 44.72 -9.55
C GLU A 52 9.40 46.26 -9.66
N GLN A 53 8.75 46.95 -8.72
CA GLN A 53 8.64 48.41 -8.76
C GLN A 53 9.82 49.17 -8.09
N CYS A 54 10.76 48.51 -7.44
CA CYS A 54 11.94 49.15 -6.86
C CYS A 54 13.20 49.00 -7.73
N VAL A 55 13.61 50.13 -8.26
CA VAL A 55 14.62 50.38 -9.31
C VAL A 55 16.08 50.13 -8.91
N SER A 56 16.82 49.48 -9.82
CA SER A 56 18.21 49.71 -10.28
C SER A 56 19.34 49.99 -9.30
N THR A 57 20.20 49.00 -9.03
CA THR A 57 21.67 49.09 -8.98
C THR A 57 22.37 47.72 -9.04
N LYS A 58 23.64 47.63 -9.38
CA LYS A 58 24.42 46.42 -9.68
C LYS A 58 24.42 45.30 -8.59
N GLY A 59 24.02 45.60 -7.35
CA GLY A 59 23.90 44.61 -6.25
C GLY A 59 22.66 43.71 -6.35
N GLN A 60 21.66 44.08 -7.11
CA GLN A 60 20.34 43.46 -7.16
C GLN A 60 20.27 42.19 -8.02
N LYS A 61 21.21 41.92 -8.93
CA LYS A 61 21.19 40.70 -9.75
C LYS A 61 21.36 39.44 -8.91
N ARG A 62 22.09 39.53 -7.81
CA ARG A 62 22.28 38.36 -6.89
C ARG A 62 21.07 38.12 -5.98
N MET A 63 20.41 39.21 -5.58
CA MET A 63 19.20 39.14 -4.75
C MET A 63 17.97 38.70 -5.54
N LYS A 64 17.79 39.22 -6.77
CA LYS A 64 16.73 38.76 -7.70
C LYS A 64 16.85 37.25 -8.00
N LYS A 65 18.07 36.72 -8.17
CA LYS A 65 18.29 35.29 -8.40
C LYS A 65 18.00 34.42 -7.17
N LYS A 66 18.20 34.94 -5.96
CA LYS A 66 17.81 34.26 -4.70
C LYS A 66 16.30 34.31 -4.50
N ILE A 67 15.65 35.45 -4.68
CA ILE A 67 14.20 35.62 -4.54
C ILE A 67 13.45 34.80 -5.59
N LEU A 68 13.92 34.76 -6.84
CA LEU A 68 13.31 33.90 -7.88
C LEU A 68 13.46 32.39 -7.56
N ARG A 69 14.62 31.98 -7.03
CA ARG A 69 14.83 30.58 -6.62
C ARG A 69 13.97 30.20 -5.40
N THR A 70 13.80 31.10 -4.43
CA THR A 70 12.97 30.87 -3.27
C THR A 70 11.47 30.86 -3.62
N ALA A 71 11.04 31.75 -4.53
CA ALA A 71 9.67 31.77 -5.05
C ALA A 71 9.36 30.54 -5.93
N SER A 72 10.32 30.10 -6.76
CA SER A 72 10.16 28.86 -7.55
C SER A 72 10.13 27.62 -6.68
N PHE A 73 10.92 27.58 -5.60
CA PHE A 73 10.91 26.46 -4.64
C PHE A 73 9.60 26.43 -3.83
N ALA A 74 9.12 27.59 -3.37
CA ALA A 74 7.85 27.70 -2.67
C ALA A 74 6.64 27.37 -3.57
N LEU A 75 6.70 27.74 -4.85
CA LEU A 75 5.66 27.40 -5.82
C LEU A 75 5.68 25.90 -6.18
N ALA A 76 6.87 25.30 -6.32
CA ALA A 76 7.02 23.86 -6.53
C ALA A 76 6.55 23.06 -5.31
N THR A 77 6.85 23.54 -4.09
CA THR A 77 6.38 22.89 -2.85
C THR A 77 4.87 23.08 -2.65
N ALA A 78 4.30 24.25 -3.01
CA ALA A 78 2.86 24.46 -2.95
C ALA A 78 2.10 23.67 -4.04
N LEU A 79 2.69 23.49 -5.22
CA LEU A 79 2.14 22.65 -6.28
C LEU A 79 2.25 21.15 -5.92
N SER A 80 3.33 20.73 -5.27
CA SER A 80 3.44 19.34 -4.78
C SER A 80 2.50 19.05 -3.61
N LEU A 81 2.19 20.01 -2.77
CA LEU A 81 1.19 19.88 -1.71
C LEU A 81 -0.26 19.96 -2.22
N SER A 82 -0.51 20.59 -3.37
CA SER A 82 -1.87 20.68 -3.95
C SER A 82 -2.27 19.47 -4.80
N VAL A 83 -1.33 18.62 -5.19
CA VAL A 83 -1.60 17.36 -5.93
C VAL A 83 -1.99 16.21 -4.99
N CYS A 84 -1.83 16.39 -3.66
CA CYS A 84 -2.14 15.35 -2.67
C CYS A 84 -3.63 15.25 -2.26
N VAL A 85 -4.58 15.84 -2.98
CA VAL A 85 -5.98 15.91 -2.51
C VAL A 85 -6.91 14.85 -3.10
N SER A 86 -6.44 13.91 -3.94
CA SER A 86 -7.31 12.84 -4.46
C SER A 86 -6.61 11.56 -4.89
N ALA A 87 -5.39 11.32 -4.44
CA ALA A 87 -4.74 10.05 -4.74
C ALA A 87 -4.94 9.08 -3.57
N PHE A 88 -5.34 7.87 -3.86
CA PHE A 88 -5.11 6.75 -2.98
C PHE A 88 -3.59 6.64 -2.79
N VAL A 89 -3.11 6.86 -1.58
CA VAL A 89 -1.71 6.66 -1.26
C VAL A 89 -1.59 5.28 -0.64
N SER A 90 -1.00 4.36 -1.37
CA SER A 90 -0.51 3.11 -0.80
C SER A 90 0.85 3.41 -0.19
N ASP A 91 1.05 3.06 1.06
CA ASP A 91 2.36 3.14 1.72
C ASP A 91 3.29 1.97 1.35
N GLY A 92 2.93 1.20 0.31
CA GLY A 92 3.66 0.01 -0.12
C GLY A 92 3.38 -1.24 0.73
N THR A 93 2.67 -1.10 1.84
CA THR A 93 2.35 -2.23 2.73
C THR A 93 1.05 -2.93 2.38
N ASN A 94 0.26 -2.39 1.45
CA ASN A 94 -1.12 -2.77 1.14
C ASN A 94 -2.11 -2.61 2.30
N ASN A 95 -1.70 -2.02 3.41
CA ASN A 95 -2.47 -2.00 4.65
C ASN A 95 -3.15 -0.67 4.92
N ASN A 96 -2.55 0.43 4.46
CA ASN A 96 -3.04 1.77 4.73
C ASN A 96 -3.20 2.53 3.42
N VAL A 97 -4.41 2.56 2.92
CA VAL A 97 -4.81 3.48 1.87
C VAL A 97 -5.65 4.56 2.49
N THR A 98 -5.20 5.81 2.38
CA THR A 98 -5.98 6.97 2.81
C THR A 98 -6.64 7.63 1.60
N THR A 99 -7.93 7.87 1.69
CA THR A 99 -8.70 8.65 0.72
C THR A 99 -9.65 9.59 1.44
N SER A 100 -9.89 10.75 0.88
CA SER A 100 -10.88 11.70 1.38
C SER A 100 -12.27 11.49 0.76
N VAL A 101 -12.38 10.63 -0.25
CA VAL A 101 -13.64 10.38 -0.97
C VAL A 101 -14.16 9.01 -0.60
N LEU A 102 -15.31 8.98 0.07
CA LEU A 102 -15.94 7.76 0.57
C LEU A 102 -17.39 7.67 0.13
N PRO A 103 -17.86 6.51 -0.33
CA PRO A 103 -19.26 6.17 -0.21
C PRO A 103 -19.54 5.88 1.28
N ASP A 104 -20.13 6.82 1.99
CA ASP A 104 -20.48 6.70 3.42
C ASP A 104 -21.81 5.96 3.66
N SER A 105 -22.47 5.55 2.58
CA SER A 105 -23.63 4.66 2.58
C SER A 105 -23.69 3.86 1.29
N ALA A 106 -24.44 2.74 1.28
CA ALA A 106 -24.71 1.99 0.08
C ALA A 106 -25.49 2.81 -0.96
N ASP A 107 -26.30 3.77 -0.51
CA ASP A 107 -27.12 4.63 -1.36
C ASP A 107 -26.25 5.65 -2.13
N ASN A 108 -25.07 5.97 -1.62
CA ASN A 108 -24.10 6.87 -2.25
C ASN A 108 -23.10 6.13 -3.16
N ALA A 109 -23.14 4.81 -3.18
CA ALA A 109 -22.27 4.03 -4.04
C ALA A 109 -22.82 4.00 -5.47
N VAL A 110 -22.04 4.54 -6.40
CA VAL A 110 -22.39 4.54 -7.82
C VAL A 110 -21.41 3.65 -8.59
N LEU A 111 -21.93 2.74 -9.38
CA LEU A 111 -21.10 1.96 -10.32
C LEU A 111 -20.78 2.84 -11.54
N ASN A 112 -19.55 3.36 -11.59
CA ASN A 112 -19.11 4.20 -12.70
C ASN A 112 -18.83 3.37 -13.95
N TRP A 113 -18.19 2.20 -13.78
CA TRP A 113 -17.87 1.29 -14.87
C TRP A 113 -17.72 -0.15 -14.36
N ALA A 114 -17.76 -1.10 -15.27
CA ALA A 114 -17.44 -2.50 -15.01
C ALA A 114 -16.72 -3.09 -16.23
N THR A 115 -15.51 -3.60 -16.04
CA THR A 115 -14.70 -4.20 -17.09
C THR A 115 -14.50 -5.67 -16.79
N LYS A 116 -14.76 -6.52 -17.78
CA LYS A 116 -14.52 -7.95 -17.66
C LYS A 116 -13.03 -8.23 -17.81
N VAL A 117 -12.43 -8.84 -16.81
CA VAL A 117 -11.02 -9.23 -16.78
C VAL A 117 -10.89 -10.72 -16.47
N GLY A 118 -9.94 -11.39 -17.15
CA GLY A 118 -9.72 -12.82 -17.00
C GLY A 118 -10.86 -13.70 -17.58
N LYS A 119 -10.59 -14.99 -17.71
CA LYS A 119 -11.53 -15.98 -18.24
C LYS A 119 -11.79 -17.12 -17.30
N SER A 120 -10.88 -17.37 -16.36
CA SER A 120 -10.88 -18.52 -15.47
C SER A 120 -10.22 -18.18 -14.13
N TRP A 121 -10.20 -19.15 -13.23
CA TRP A 121 -9.51 -19.04 -11.94
C TRP A 121 -8.02 -18.67 -12.07
N ASN A 122 -7.32 -19.21 -13.07
CA ASN A 122 -5.87 -19.02 -13.21
C ASN A 122 -5.48 -17.70 -13.87
N ASP A 123 -6.40 -17.01 -14.51
CA ASP A 123 -6.20 -15.72 -15.17
C ASP A 123 -7.10 -14.62 -14.60
N GLY A 124 -7.66 -14.84 -13.42
CA GLY A 124 -8.34 -13.81 -12.64
C GLY A 124 -7.38 -12.66 -12.29
N PRO A 125 -7.90 -11.45 -12.11
CA PRO A 125 -7.06 -10.31 -11.76
C PRO A 125 -6.48 -10.45 -10.35
N SER A 126 -5.25 -10.02 -10.17
CA SER A 126 -4.68 -9.79 -8.83
C SER A 126 -5.37 -8.60 -8.15
N PRO A 127 -5.15 -8.40 -6.84
CA PRO A 127 -5.30 -7.08 -6.22
C PRO A 127 -4.51 -6.03 -7.01
N VAL A 128 -5.01 -4.81 -7.05
CA VAL A 128 -4.50 -3.74 -7.92
C VAL A 128 -3.50 -2.84 -7.20
N ALA A 129 -2.56 -2.27 -7.94
CA ALA A 129 -1.81 -1.08 -7.55
C ALA A 129 -2.36 0.14 -8.29
N ILE A 130 -2.30 1.32 -7.65
CA ILE A 130 -2.68 2.59 -8.28
C ILE A 130 -1.42 3.31 -8.71
N VAL A 131 -1.34 3.64 -9.99
CA VAL A 131 -0.20 4.32 -10.61
C VAL A 131 -0.73 5.55 -11.34
N GLY A 132 -0.63 6.72 -10.72
CA GLY A 132 -1.19 7.95 -11.27
C GLY A 132 -2.70 7.87 -11.50
N ASP A 133 -3.13 7.98 -12.76
CA ASP A 133 -4.53 7.88 -13.16
C ASP A 133 -4.97 6.46 -13.55
N ASP A 134 -4.09 5.49 -13.37
CA ASP A 134 -4.33 4.12 -13.76
C ASP A 134 -4.31 3.15 -12.57
N ILE A 135 -4.92 2.01 -12.76
CA ILE A 135 -4.76 0.82 -11.94
C ILE A 135 -3.99 -0.23 -12.73
N VAL A 136 -3.08 -0.92 -12.04
CA VAL A 136 -2.27 -2.00 -12.61
C VAL A 136 -2.54 -3.30 -11.87
N TYR A 137 -2.67 -4.38 -12.61
CA TYR A 137 -2.93 -5.72 -12.07
C TYR A 137 -2.34 -6.81 -12.96
N THR A 138 -2.18 -8.00 -12.41
CA THR A 138 -1.79 -9.18 -13.20
C THR A 138 -3.02 -9.96 -13.65
N SER A 139 -2.96 -10.54 -14.83
CA SER A 139 -3.96 -11.49 -15.34
C SER A 139 -3.24 -12.55 -16.20
N GLY A 140 -3.14 -13.77 -15.67
CA GLY A 140 -2.36 -14.84 -16.29
C GLY A 140 -0.89 -14.46 -16.50
N ASP A 141 -0.41 -14.49 -17.72
CA ASP A 141 0.94 -14.10 -18.13
C ASP A 141 1.08 -12.59 -18.48
N LYS A 142 0.08 -11.78 -18.12
CA LYS A 142 0.06 -10.35 -18.44
C LYS A 142 0.12 -9.48 -17.19
N LEU A 143 0.84 -8.36 -17.31
CA LEU A 143 0.67 -7.17 -16.48
C LEU A 143 -0.19 -6.19 -17.26
N VAL A 144 -1.31 -5.78 -16.71
CA VAL A 144 -2.34 -5.00 -17.39
C VAL A 144 -2.53 -3.66 -16.71
N ARG A 145 -2.63 -2.59 -17.50
CA ARG A 145 -2.96 -1.24 -17.05
C ARG A 145 -4.35 -0.84 -17.53
N MET A 146 -5.10 -0.17 -16.66
CA MET A 146 -6.47 0.25 -16.92
C MET A 146 -6.69 1.62 -16.31
N ASN A 147 -7.30 2.53 -17.04
CA ASN A 147 -7.65 3.85 -16.51
C ASN A 147 -8.70 3.72 -15.39
N LYS A 148 -8.42 4.28 -14.22
CA LYS A 148 -9.25 4.16 -13.01
C LYS A 148 -10.61 4.85 -13.10
N GLU A 149 -10.74 5.87 -13.95
CA GLU A 149 -11.97 6.64 -14.09
C GLU A 149 -12.93 6.02 -15.10
N THR A 150 -12.40 5.39 -16.14
CA THR A 150 -13.20 4.90 -17.28
C THR A 150 -13.28 3.38 -17.37
N GLY A 151 -12.40 2.64 -16.71
CA GLY A 151 -12.27 1.18 -16.84
C GLY A 151 -11.75 0.74 -18.21
N VAL A 152 -11.18 1.64 -19.00
CA VAL A 152 -10.61 1.32 -20.32
C VAL A 152 -9.22 0.71 -20.11
N VAL A 153 -9.04 -0.49 -20.64
CA VAL A 153 -7.76 -1.22 -20.61
C VAL A 153 -6.82 -0.63 -21.66
N ASP A 154 -5.58 -0.39 -21.27
CA ASP A 154 -4.52 0.04 -22.18
C ASP A 154 -4.24 -1.05 -23.23
N SER A 155 -3.86 -0.64 -24.42
CA SER A 155 -3.38 -1.55 -25.48
C SER A 155 -1.99 -2.11 -25.18
N VAL A 156 -1.19 -1.43 -24.37
CA VAL A 156 0.12 -1.87 -23.92
C VAL A 156 -0.04 -2.78 -22.72
N VAL A 157 0.57 -3.94 -22.77
CA VAL A 157 0.59 -4.91 -21.67
C VAL A 157 2.01 -5.41 -21.46
N GLY A 158 2.41 -5.51 -20.19
CA GLY A 158 3.69 -6.11 -19.81
C GLY A 158 3.64 -7.64 -19.95
N GLN A 159 4.67 -8.24 -20.52
CA GLN A 159 4.78 -9.69 -20.60
C GLN A 159 5.47 -10.23 -19.36
N ARG A 160 4.79 -11.07 -18.58
CA ARG A 160 5.34 -11.68 -17.38
C ARG A 160 6.20 -12.90 -17.69
N ALA A 161 7.27 -13.09 -16.92
CA ALA A 161 8.16 -14.25 -17.01
C ALA A 161 7.49 -15.57 -16.57
N GLY A 162 6.37 -15.49 -15.88
CA GLY A 162 5.61 -16.65 -15.44
C GLY A 162 4.21 -16.28 -14.95
N THR A 163 3.44 -17.28 -14.60
CA THR A 163 2.07 -17.14 -14.06
C THR A 163 2.04 -17.57 -12.61
N ASN A 164 0.99 -17.22 -11.90
CA ASN A 164 0.70 -17.73 -10.57
C ASN A 164 -0.33 -18.86 -10.63
N SER A 165 -0.22 -19.81 -9.71
CA SER A 165 -1.27 -20.84 -9.54
C SER A 165 -2.59 -20.20 -9.04
N TYR A 166 -2.48 -19.05 -8.36
CA TYR A 166 -3.61 -18.27 -7.85
C TYR A 166 -3.35 -16.80 -8.14
N ALA A 167 -4.36 -16.07 -8.59
CA ALA A 167 -4.26 -14.63 -8.87
C ALA A 167 -4.45 -13.80 -7.58
N ILE A 168 -3.63 -14.05 -6.57
CA ILE A 168 -3.80 -13.45 -5.24
C ILE A 168 -2.63 -12.58 -4.78
N GLN A 169 -1.54 -12.52 -5.55
CA GLN A 169 -0.45 -11.60 -5.22
C GLN A 169 -0.79 -10.22 -5.72
N PRO A 170 -0.79 -9.22 -4.83
CA PRO A 170 -0.83 -7.83 -5.26
C PRO A 170 0.41 -7.50 -6.09
N VAL A 171 0.26 -6.57 -7.01
CA VAL A 171 1.39 -5.85 -7.58
C VAL A 171 1.76 -4.71 -6.65
N THR A 172 3.04 -4.40 -6.55
CA THR A 172 3.54 -3.28 -5.74
C THR A 172 4.11 -2.22 -6.67
N TYR A 173 3.70 -0.97 -6.48
CA TYR A 173 4.24 0.19 -7.19
C TYR A 173 5.12 1.00 -6.24
N ALA A 174 6.37 1.19 -6.61
CA ALA A 174 7.30 2.05 -5.90
C ALA A 174 8.45 2.46 -6.83
N ASP A 175 9.02 3.64 -6.60
CA ASP A 175 10.23 4.14 -7.26
C ASP A 175 10.16 4.13 -8.81
N GLY A 176 8.97 4.41 -9.36
CA GLY A 176 8.73 4.36 -10.80
C GLY A 176 8.66 2.96 -11.41
N MET A 177 8.65 1.93 -10.57
CA MET A 177 8.62 0.52 -10.99
C MET A 177 7.38 -0.20 -10.47
N ILE A 178 6.99 -1.25 -11.17
CA ILE A 178 5.95 -2.19 -10.75
C ILE A 178 6.60 -3.55 -10.51
N PHE A 179 6.45 -4.06 -9.30
CA PHE A 179 6.92 -5.39 -8.91
C PHE A 179 5.77 -6.38 -8.95
N SER A 180 5.95 -7.46 -9.68
CA SER A 180 4.96 -8.51 -9.87
C SER A 180 5.54 -9.87 -9.51
N ALA A 181 4.87 -10.60 -8.62
CA ALA A 181 5.23 -11.97 -8.33
C ALA A 181 4.75 -12.94 -9.43
N PHE A 182 5.49 -14.01 -9.64
CA PHE A 182 5.07 -15.21 -10.36
C PHE A 182 5.56 -16.45 -9.60
N ASN A 183 5.08 -17.64 -9.94
CA ASN A 183 5.50 -18.84 -9.21
C ASN A 183 7.02 -19.02 -9.30
N GLY A 184 7.68 -18.92 -8.15
CA GLY A 184 9.12 -19.03 -8.01
C GLY A 184 9.91 -17.78 -8.41
N GLY A 185 9.30 -16.61 -8.48
CA GLY A 185 10.06 -15.40 -8.81
C GLY A 185 9.33 -14.09 -8.68
N ILE A 186 10.06 -13.03 -8.91
CA ILE A 186 9.61 -11.63 -8.96
C ILE A 186 10.13 -11.01 -10.25
N GLN A 187 9.33 -10.16 -10.87
CA GLN A 187 9.72 -9.38 -12.03
C GLN A 187 9.41 -7.91 -11.79
N ALA A 188 10.34 -7.04 -12.14
CA ALA A 188 10.16 -5.61 -12.16
C ALA A 188 9.84 -5.12 -13.56
N PHE A 189 8.99 -4.11 -13.63
CA PHE A 189 8.59 -3.43 -14.85
C PHE A 189 8.73 -1.93 -14.66
N ASP A 190 9.08 -1.24 -15.71
CA ASP A 190 8.92 0.21 -15.78
C ASP A 190 7.43 0.57 -15.70
N ALA A 191 7.06 1.50 -14.83
CA ALA A 191 5.67 1.81 -14.56
C ALA A 191 4.98 2.57 -15.70
N ASP A 192 5.73 3.29 -16.53
CA ASP A 192 5.20 4.09 -17.64
C ASP A 192 5.04 3.25 -18.91
N THR A 193 6.01 2.40 -19.21
CA THR A 193 6.03 1.62 -20.46
C THR A 193 5.51 0.19 -20.31
N LEU A 194 5.50 -0.37 -19.09
CA LEU A 194 5.27 -1.77 -18.77
C LEU A 194 6.29 -2.73 -19.41
N GLU A 195 7.45 -2.22 -19.79
CA GLU A 195 8.58 -3.05 -20.23
C GLU A 195 9.24 -3.70 -19.01
N SER A 196 9.72 -4.92 -19.19
CA SER A 196 10.46 -5.65 -18.16
C SER A 196 11.81 -4.99 -17.92
N LEU A 197 12.19 -4.84 -16.66
CA LEU A 197 13.50 -4.34 -16.25
C LEU A 197 14.40 -5.50 -15.86
N TRP A 198 13.97 -6.29 -14.87
CA TRP A 198 14.74 -7.41 -14.36
C TRP A 198 13.83 -8.53 -13.81
N VAL A 199 14.42 -9.71 -13.63
CA VAL A 199 13.74 -10.91 -13.12
C VAL A 199 14.58 -11.56 -12.01
N TYR A 200 13.97 -11.81 -10.86
CA TYR A 200 14.53 -12.66 -9.82
C TYR A 200 13.85 -14.04 -9.84
N LYS A 201 14.65 -15.10 -9.77
CA LYS A 201 14.17 -16.49 -9.67
C LYS A 201 14.66 -17.10 -8.36
N ASP A 202 13.69 -17.53 -7.53
CA ASP A 202 14.01 -18.19 -6.27
C ASP A 202 14.65 -19.57 -6.52
N SER A 203 15.77 -19.85 -5.85
CA SER A 203 16.54 -21.08 -6.06
C SER A 203 15.84 -22.34 -5.56
N VAL A 204 14.92 -22.20 -4.59
CA VAL A 204 14.13 -23.32 -4.07
C VAL A 204 12.85 -23.50 -4.86
N GLY A 205 12.37 -22.43 -5.47
CA GLY A 205 11.07 -22.35 -6.11
C GLY A 205 9.94 -22.30 -5.08
N GLY A 206 8.74 -22.41 -5.54
CA GLY A 206 7.57 -22.38 -4.67
C GLY A 206 6.58 -21.31 -5.08
N GLN A 207 5.52 -21.17 -4.27
CA GLN A 207 4.50 -20.16 -4.50
C GLN A 207 4.99 -18.81 -3.99
N SER A 208 4.94 -17.80 -4.83
CA SER A 208 5.20 -16.41 -4.48
C SER A 208 3.90 -15.77 -4.00
N VAL A 209 3.45 -16.12 -2.81
CA VAL A 209 2.16 -15.71 -2.26
C VAL A 209 2.27 -14.66 -1.16
N SER A 210 3.50 -14.29 -0.77
CA SER A 210 3.75 -13.17 0.14
C SER A 210 3.61 -11.84 -0.58
N PRO A 211 3.07 -10.80 0.07
CA PRO A 211 3.12 -9.45 -0.45
C PRO A 211 4.56 -9.00 -0.69
N ILE A 212 4.76 -8.19 -1.71
CA ILE A 212 6.03 -7.54 -1.97
C ILE A 212 6.02 -6.20 -1.24
N TYR A 213 6.87 -6.06 -0.23
CA TYR A 213 7.04 -4.83 0.53
C TYR A 213 8.22 -4.04 0.00
N TYR A 214 8.05 -2.74 -0.25
CA TYR A 214 9.13 -1.85 -0.67
C TYR A 214 9.54 -0.94 0.48
N ASN A 215 10.85 -0.81 0.70
CA ASN A 215 11.41 0.18 1.61
C ASN A 215 12.83 0.54 1.14
N ASP A 216 13.07 1.84 0.93
CA ASP A 216 14.39 2.43 0.70
C ASP A 216 15.24 1.70 -0.35
N GLY A 217 14.72 1.62 -1.59
CA GLY A 217 15.41 1.00 -2.73
C GLY A 217 15.51 -0.53 -2.68
N CYS A 218 14.80 -1.18 -1.76
CA CYS A 218 14.75 -2.64 -1.67
C CYS A 218 13.32 -3.15 -1.62
N ILE A 219 13.11 -4.33 -2.17
CA ILE A 219 11.87 -5.11 -1.96
C ILE A 219 12.14 -6.32 -1.09
N TYR A 220 11.12 -6.68 -0.32
CA TYR A 220 11.12 -7.79 0.63
C TYR A 220 9.92 -8.69 0.34
N THR A 221 10.15 -9.99 0.12
CA THR A 221 9.07 -10.94 -0.15
C THR A 221 9.50 -12.38 0.13
N GLY A 222 8.54 -13.27 0.27
CA GLY A 222 8.79 -14.66 0.62
C GLY A 222 8.16 -15.66 -0.34
N PHE A 223 8.71 -16.87 -0.31
CA PHE A 223 8.27 -18.01 -1.10
C PHE A 223 7.82 -19.14 -0.17
N CYS A 224 6.90 -19.97 -0.64
CA CYS A 224 6.34 -21.04 0.17
C CYS A 224 6.09 -22.32 -0.62
N ASN A 225 6.65 -23.42 -0.15
CA ASN A 225 6.29 -24.77 -0.54
C ASN A 225 5.39 -25.40 0.52
N TYR A 226 4.23 -24.83 0.73
CA TYR A 226 3.29 -25.11 1.82
C TYR A 226 3.28 -26.56 2.31
N GLY A 227 3.56 -26.75 3.60
CA GLY A 227 3.55 -28.07 4.25
C GLY A 227 4.64 -29.05 3.81
N SER A 228 5.54 -28.67 2.91
CA SER A 228 6.57 -29.57 2.36
C SER A 228 7.73 -29.87 3.33
N GLY A 229 7.91 -29.02 4.35
CA GLY A 229 9.07 -29.07 5.24
C GLY A 229 10.40 -28.68 4.58
N LYS A 230 10.37 -28.12 3.37
CA LYS A 230 11.54 -27.53 2.73
C LYS A 230 11.97 -26.24 3.43
N ASN A 231 13.22 -25.86 3.22
CA ASN A 231 13.69 -24.53 3.63
C ASN A 231 13.30 -23.52 2.56
N ASP A 232 12.21 -22.83 2.78
CA ASP A 232 11.75 -21.77 1.90
C ASP A 232 12.45 -20.45 2.25
N GLN A 233 12.42 -19.49 1.33
CA GLN A 233 13.23 -18.30 1.36
C GLN A 233 12.38 -17.04 1.52
N TYR A 234 12.88 -16.10 2.30
CA TYR A 234 12.49 -14.70 2.31
C TYR A 234 13.67 -13.87 1.84
N VAL A 235 13.46 -12.97 0.89
CA VAL A 235 14.55 -12.30 0.20
C VAL A 235 14.44 -10.79 0.31
N CYS A 236 15.58 -10.13 0.34
CA CYS A 236 15.73 -8.70 0.09
C CYS A 236 16.42 -8.53 -1.26
N ILE A 237 15.82 -7.75 -2.15
CA ILE A 237 16.33 -7.49 -3.50
C ILE A 237 16.46 -5.98 -3.67
N ASP A 238 17.65 -5.52 -4.08
CA ASP A 238 17.87 -4.15 -4.53
C ASP A 238 17.10 -3.91 -5.83
N VAL A 239 16.28 -2.85 -5.88
CA VAL A 239 15.39 -2.62 -7.03
C VAL A 239 16.08 -1.98 -8.22
N LYS A 240 17.30 -1.49 -8.05
CA LYS A 240 18.03 -0.78 -9.10
C LYS A 240 18.14 -1.65 -10.36
N ASP A 241 17.79 -1.10 -11.49
CA ASP A 241 18.11 -1.65 -12.81
C ASP A 241 19.61 -1.41 -13.06
N GLU A 242 20.40 -2.48 -13.14
CA GLU A 242 21.86 -2.39 -13.27
C GLU A 242 22.31 -2.36 -14.73
N ASP A 243 21.50 -2.90 -15.62
CA ASP A 243 21.75 -2.91 -17.06
C ASP A 243 20.52 -2.48 -17.86
N PRO A 244 20.27 -1.16 -17.97
CA PRO A 244 19.09 -0.62 -18.67
C PRO A 244 18.99 -0.98 -20.16
N ASP A 245 20.05 -1.50 -20.74
CA ASP A 245 20.06 -1.97 -22.12
C ASP A 245 19.58 -3.42 -22.27
N THR A 246 19.39 -4.13 -21.14
CA THR A 246 18.95 -5.53 -21.11
C THR A 246 17.59 -5.62 -20.38
N THR A 247 16.58 -6.06 -21.10
CA THR A 247 15.27 -6.38 -20.52
C THR A 247 15.30 -7.71 -19.82
N ASP A 248 14.89 -8.09 -18.77
CA ASP A 248 14.94 -9.40 -18.08
C ASP A 248 16.33 -9.80 -17.54
N GLU A 249 17.16 -8.84 -17.13
CA GLU A 249 18.38 -9.17 -16.41
C GLU A 249 18.07 -10.02 -15.17
N GLU A 250 18.91 -11.01 -14.88
CA GLU A 250 18.71 -11.89 -13.74
C GLU A 250 19.24 -11.24 -12.46
N LYS A 251 18.35 -10.91 -11.54
CA LYS A 251 18.67 -10.28 -10.25
C LYS A 251 19.20 -11.28 -9.23
N SER A 252 20.18 -10.84 -8.45
CA SER A 252 20.61 -11.52 -7.22
C SER A 252 20.05 -10.84 -5.99
N PRO A 253 19.66 -11.58 -4.94
CA PRO A 253 19.18 -10.96 -3.70
C PRO A 253 20.36 -10.37 -2.91
N LYS A 254 20.13 -9.30 -2.16
CA LYS A 254 21.12 -8.77 -1.19
C LYS A 254 21.35 -9.77 -0.07
N TRP A 255 20.28 -10.40 0.41
CA TRP A 255 20.32 -11.47 1.38
C TRP A 255 19.13 -12.41 1.25
N ILE A 256 19.26 -13.58 1.82
CA ILE A 256 18.25 -14.62 1.91
C ILE A 256 18.13 -15.06 3.37
N PHE A 257 16.93 -15.00 3.91
CA PHE A 257 16.57 -15.63 5.17
C PHE A 257 15.76 -16.92 4.89
N THR A 258 16.01 -17.99 5.62
CA THR A 258 15.35 -19.27 5.40
C THR A 258 14.50 -19.71 6.57
N ASN A 259 13.33 -20.29 6.29
CA ASN A 259 12.49 -20.95 7.29
C ASN A 259 11.95 -22.26 6.75
N LYS A 260 11.78 -23.21 7.63
CA LYS A 260 11.12 -24.48 7.32
C LYS A 260 9.62 -24.27 7.26
N SER A 261 8.99 -24.66 6.17
CA SER A 261 7.54 -24.48 5.88
C SER A 261 7.12 -23.08 5.39
N GLY A 262 8.07 -22.20 5.20
CA GLY A 262 7.95 -21.02 4.35
C GLY A 262 7.15 -19.84 4.87
N PHE A 263 6.76 -19.00 3.91
CA PHE A 263 6.16 -17.69 4.12
C PHE A 263 4.85 -17.60 3.35
N TYR A 264 3.81 -18.22 3.87
CA TYR A 264 2.52 -18.30 3.21
C TYR A 264 1.67 -17.07 3.56
N TRP A 265 1.53 -16.13 2.61
CA TRP A 265 0.89 -14.81 2.76
C TRP A 265 1.56 -13.87 3.77
N ALA A 266 2.64 -14.28 4.39
CA ALA A 266 3.34 -13.47 5.37
C ALA A 266 4.04 -12.28 4.72
N GLY A 267 3.64 -11.08 5.10
CA GLY A 267 4.29 -9.84 4.69
C GLY A 267 5.15 -9.27 5.81
N ALA A 268 6.28 -8.65 5.44
CA ALA A 268 7.15 -7.97 6.38
C ALA A 268 6.79 -6.50 6.57
N TYR A 269 7.39 -5.90 7.59
CA TYR A 269 7.55 -4.46 7.74
C TYR A 269 9.02 -4.14 7.93
N ALA A 270 9.58 -3.21 7.16
CA ALA A 270 10.97 -2.80 7.29
C ALA A 270 11.06 -1.36 7.82
N THR A 271 11.91 -1.17 8.82
CA THR A 271 12.36 0.12 9.32
C THR A 271 13.63 0.58 8.57
N ASP A 272 14.33 1.57 9.10
CA ASP A 272 15.64 1.96 8.60
C ASP A 272 16.72 0.94 8.97
N ASP A 273 16.55 0.19 10.06
CA ASP A 273 17.58 -0.66 10.65
C ASP A 273 17.25 -2.16 10.61
N PHE A 274 15.99 -2.54 10.72
CA PHE A 274 15.57 -3.94 10.78
C PHE A 274 14.28 -4.26 10.04
N VAL A 275 14.04 -5.53 9.80
CA VAL A 275 12.82 -6.07 9.17
C VAL A 275 12.10 -6.96 10.17
N VAL A 276 10.82 -6.69 10.42
CA VAL A 276 9.95 -7.55 11.23
C VAL A 276 9.22 -8.53 10.32
N LEU A 277 9.31 -9.83 10.61
CA LEU A 277 8.80 -10.90 9.76
C LEU A 277 8.19 -12.04 10.56
N GLY A 278 6.94 -12.39 10.22
CA GLY A 278 6.29 -13.62 10.68
C GLY A 278 6.41 -14.76 9.67
N MET A 279 6.20 -16.00 10.11
CA MET A 279 6.32 -17.18 9.25
C MET A 279 5.41 -18.33 9.66
N GLU A 280 5.35 -19.36 8.85
CA GLU A 280 4.68 -20.62 9.18
C GLU A 280 5.44 -21.41 10.25
N ASN A 281 4.72 -22.24 11.00
CA ASN A 281 5.34 -23.29 11.82
C ASN A 281 5.73 -24.50 10.97
N ALA A 282 6.62 -25.35 11.50
CA ALA A 282 7.18 -26.48 10.75
C ALA A 282 6.16 -27.51 10.24
N LYS A 283 4.95 -27.53 10.79
CA LYS A 283 3.88 -28.44 10.38
C LYS A 283 2.77 -27.72 9.59
N ALA A 284 2.87 -26.41 9.43
CA ALA A 284 1.87 -25.56 8.79
C ALA A 284 0.44 -25.78 9.37
N ASN A 285 0.33 -25.93 10.70
CA ASN A 285 -0.93 -26.15 11.41
C ASN A 285 -1.33 -24.93 12.26
N THR A 286 -2.53 -24.99 12.84
CA THR A 286 -3.12 -23.89 13.62
C THR A 286 -2.76 -23.92 15.10
N THR A 287 -2.06 -24.96 15.57
CA THR A 287 -1.84 -25.21 17.01
C THR A 287 -0.39 -25.01 17.44
N ASP A 288 0.57 -25.44 16.62
CA ASP A 288 1.97 -25.30 16.99
C ASP A 288 2.40 -23.83 16.88
N PRO A 289 3.25 -23.34 17.80
CA PRO A 289 3.81 -22.00 17.69
C PRO A 289 4.63 -21.80 16.41
N ALA A 290 4.59 -20.59 15.88
CA ALA A 290 5.46 -20.13 14.81
C ALA A 290 6.36 -19.02 15.31
N ARG A 291 7.49 -18.81 14.63
CA ARG A 291 8.39 -17.72 14.95
C ARG A 291 7.89 -16.41 14.35
N ILE A 292 8.13 -15.32 15.06
CA ILE A 292 8.27 -13.99 14.54
C ILE A 292 9.68 -13.52 14.82
N VAL A 293 10.33 -12.87 13.89
CA VAL A 293 11.73 -12.46 14.00
C VAL A 293 11.89 -11.01 13.61
N THR A 294 12.94 -10.41 14.14
CA THR A 294 13.55 -9.22 13.57
C THR A 294 14.86 -9.62 12.88
N LEU A 295 15.07 -9.07 11.70
CA LEU A 295 16.26 -9.32 10.91
C LEU A 295 17.00 -8.00 10.70
N ASP A 296 18.32 -8.01 10.79
CA ASP A 296 19.16 -6.90 10.36
C ASP A 296 18.87 -6.58 8.88
N LYS A 297 18.51 -5.34 8.59
CA LYS A 297 18.06 -4.90 7.26
C LYS A 297 19.11 -5.13 6.17
N ASN A 298 20.39 -5.03 6.51
CA ASN A 298 21.49 -5.11 5.56
C ASN A 298 21.96 -6.53 5.27
N SER A 299 21.92 -7.39 6.27
CA SER A 299 22.48 -8.76 6.19
C SER A 299 21.43 -9.88 6.19
N GLY A 300 20.18 -9.59 6.61
CA GLY A 300 19.17 -10.62 6.83
C GLY A 300 19.44 -11.55 8.01
N SER A 301 20.43 -11.21 8.85
CA SER A 301 20.75 -11.97 10.06
C SER A 301 19.68 -11.75 11.12
N VAL A 302 19.29 -12.81 11.83
CA VAL A 302 18.33 -12.72 12.93
C VAL A 302 18.93 -11.87 14.05
N ILE A 303 18.22 -10.81 14.45
CA ILE A 303 18.52 -10.01 15.64
C ILE A 303 17.87 -10.69 16.84
N ASP A 304 16.52 -10.88 16.78
CA ASP A 304 15.77 -11.46 17.88
C ASP A 304 14.62 -12.36 17.38
N THR A 305 14.07 -13.17 18.27
CA THR A 305 13.01 -14.16 17.95
C THR A 305 12.00 -14.26 19.08
N GLU A 306 10.73 -14.13 18.74
CA GLU A 306 9.60 -14.45 19.59
C GLU A 306 8.70 -15.52 18.94
N TYR A 307 7.72 -16.02 19.70
CA TYR A 307 6.85 -17.10 19.27
C TYR A 307 5.38 -16.75 19.43
N THR A 308 4.57 -17.12 18.44
CA THR A 308 3.12 -17.07 18.56
C THR A 308 2.63 -18.06 19.63
N VAL A 309 1.45 -17.80 20.18
CA VAL A 309 0.74 -18.75 21.06
C VAL A 309 0.39 -20.02 20.30
N GLY A 310 0.00 -19.88 19.04
CA GLY A 310 -0.30 -20.96 18.13
C GLY A 310 -0.54 -20.49 16.72
N GLY A 311 -0.26 -21.38 15.76
CA GLY A 311 -0.44 -21.14 14.34
C GLY A 311 0.60 -20.24 13.71
N GLY A 312 0.76 -20.37 12.40
CA GLY A 312 1.64 -19.54 11.58
C GLY A 312 1.13 -18.11 11.44
N VAL A 313 2.04 -17.17 11.25
CA VAL A 313 1.73 -15.78 10.88
C VAL A 313 1.52 -15.74 9.36
N ARG A 314 0.29 -15.47 8.95
CA ARG A 314 -0.11 -15.37 7.54
C ARG A 314 -0.62 -13.98 7.18
N SER A 315 -0.51 -13.04 8.08
CA SER A 315 -0.78 -11.63 7.84
C SER A 315 0.51 -10.88 7.52
N THR A 316 0.38 -9.72 6.91
CA THR A 316 1.46 -8.74 6.91
C THR A 316 1.59 -8.13 8.30
N ILE A 317 2.79 -7.67 8.63
CA ILE A 317 3.04 -6.90 9.84
C ILE A 317 2.58 -5.45 9.60
N SER A 318 1.68 -4.96 10.43
CA SER A 318 1.23 -3.56 10.41
C SER A 318 1.90 -2.79 11.52
N TYR A 319 2.50 -1.65 11.22
CA TYR A 319 3.08 -0.75 12.21
C TYR A 319 2.15 0.44 12.43
N ASP A 320 1.99 0.82 13.68
CA ASP A 320 1.27 2.02 14.08
C ASP A 320 2.19 2.96 14.85
N LYS A 321 2.47 4.11 14.24
CA LYS A 321 3.36 5.14 14.80
C LYS A 321 2.82 5.80 16.07
N ASP A 322 1.49 5.80 16.26
CA ASP A 322 0.88 6.46 17.41
C ASP A 322 1.04 5.64 18.70
N THR A 323 1.12 4.32 18.55
CA THR A 323 1.35 3.39 19.67
C THR A 323 2.79 2.84 19.68
N ASP A 324 3.58 3.15 18.66
CA ASP A 324 4.93 2.62 18.43
C ASP A 324 4.96 1.10 18.58
N ALA A 325 4.07 0.41 17.85
CA ALA A 325 3.88 -1.01 17.98
C ALA A 325 3.55 -1.68 16.64
N TYR A 326 3.87 -2.97 16.57
CA TYR A 326 3.67 -3.85 15.43
C TYR A 326 2.52 -4.78 15.71
N TYR A 327 1.60 -4.89 14.74
CA TYR A 327 0.39 -5.68 14.87
C TYR A 327 0.30 -6.75 13.79
N PHE A 328 -0.14 -7.95 14.14
CA PHE A 328 -0.32 -9.05 13.22
C PHE A 328 -1.32 -10.08 13.76
N THR A 329 -1.69 -11.05 12.93
CA THR A 329 -2.55 -12.17 13.32
C THR A 329 -1.86 -13.50 13.06
N SER A 330 -2.31 -14.55 13.73
CA SER A 330 -1.93 -15.92 13.40
C SER A 330 -3.14 -16.77 13.01
N ASN A 331 -2.91 -17.78 12.18
CA ASN A 331 -3.95 -18.74 11.81
C ASN A 331 -4.41 -19.63 12.97
N GLY A 332 -3.74 -19.54 14.12
CA GLY A 332 -4.19 -20.09 15.41
C GLY A 332 -5.30 -19.27 16.07
N GLY A 333 -5.67 -18.13 15.50
CA GLY A 333 -6.78 -17.30 15.98
C GLY A 333 -6.40 -16.30 17.06
N TYR A 334 -5.22 -15.72 16.95
CA TYR A 334 -4.76 -14.67 17.86
C TYR A 334 -4.41 -13.39 17.10
N PHE A 335 -4.65 -12.27 17.75
CA PHE A 335 -4.15 -10.96 17.40
C PHE A 335 -3.00 -10.60 18.34
N TYR A 336 -1.94 -10.03 17.80
CA TYR A 336 -0.71 -9.72 18.54
C TYR A 336 -0.39 -8.24 18.47
N LYS A 337 0.25 -7.78 19.56
CA LYS A 337 0.94 -6.49 19.67
C LYS A 337 2.37 -6.77 20.09
N ALA A 338 3.34 -6.40 19.27
CA ALA A 338 4.75 -6.44 19.59
C ALA A 338 5.30 -5.02 19.75
N THR A 339 6.14 -4.80 20.76
CA THR A 339 6.99 -3.62 20.86
C THR A 339 8.45 -4.05 20.70
N ILE A 340 9.21 -3.25 19.97
CA ILE A 340 10.59 -3.56 19.55
C ILE A 340 11.42 -2.30 19.85
N ASP A 341 12.61 -2.48 20.40
CA ASP A 341 13.53 -1.37 20.65
C ASP A 341 14.28 -0.92 19.38
N ASP A 342 15.05 0.14 19.48
CA ASP A 342 15.81 0.71 18.36
C ASP A 342 16.89 -0.26 17.82
N GLU A 343 17.33 -1.22 18.62
CA GLU A 343 18.28 -2.26 18.25
C GLU A 343 17.62 -3.48 17.59
N GLY A 344 16.27 -3.50 17.52
CA GLY A 344 15.50 -4.57 16.91
C GLY A 344 15.16 -5.72 17.85
N ASN A 345 15.33 -5.60 19.17
CA ASN A 345 14.94 -6.65 20.11
C ASN A 345 13.48 -6.50 20.52
N PHE A 346 12.75 -7.61 20.60
CA PHE A 346 11.40 -7.61 21.15
C PHE A 346 11.43 -7.26 22.64
N THR A 347 10.77 -6.17 23.00
CA THR A 347 10.61 -5.76 24.40
C THR A 347 9.34 -6.34 25.01
N LYS A 348 8.33 -6.62 24.20
CA LYS A 348 7.07 -7.23 24.62
C LYS A 348 6.34 -7.86 23.45
N LEU A 349 5.64 -8.97 23.70
CA LEU A 349 4.69 -9.61 22.80
C LEU A 349 3.40 -9.95 23.56
N ASP A 350 2.35 -9.14 23.36
CA ASP A 350 1.01 -9.39 23.89
C ASP A 350 0.14 -10.08 22.85
N SER A 351 -0.87 -10.83 23.32
CA SER A 351 -1.84 -11.47 22.44
C SER A 351 -3.24 -11.55 23.03
N ILE A 352 -4.25 -11.50 22.15
CA ILE A 352 -5.66 -11.77 22.48
C ILE A 352 -6.25 -12.81 21.54
N ALA A 353 -7.04 -13.73 22.12
CA ALA A 353 -7.73 -14.75 21.34
C ALA A 353 -8.90 -14.12 20.56
N LEU A 354 -8.92 -14.32 19.26
CA LEU A 354 -9.98 -13.84 18.37
C LEU A 354 -11.22 -14.75 18.37
N GLY A 355 -11.12 -15.96 18.90
CA GLY A 355 -12.20 -16.95 18.88
C GLY A 355 -12.44 -17.61 17.52
N GLY A 356 -11.48 -17.54 16.62
CA GLY A 356 -11.47 -18.16 15.30
C GLY A 356 -10.17 -17.85 14.58
N ALA A 357 -9.79 -18.65 13.59
CA ALA A 357 -8.57 -18.46 12.82
C ALA A 357 -8.54 -17.09 12.11
N SER A 358 -7.36 -16.52 11.97
CA SER A 358 -7.18 -15.29 11.20
C SER A 358 -5.92 -15.35 10.34
N THR A 359 -6.06 -14.91 9.10
CA THR A 359 -4.96 -14.61 8.16
C THR A 359 -5.03 -13.16 7.71
N SER A 360 -5.97 -12.41 8.28
CA SER A 360 -6.21 -11.01 7.93
C SER A 360 -5.09 -10.14 8.47
N THR A 361 -4.56 -9.29 7.62
CA THR A 361 -3.66 -8.22 8.04
C THR A 361 -4.46 -7.16 8.80
N PRO A 362 -4.00 -6.75 10.00
CA PRO A 362 -4.69 -5.72 10.77
C PRO A 362 -4.73 -4.37 10.04
N THR A 363 -5.91 -3.78 9.93
CA THR A 363 -6.06 -2.36 9.56
C THR A 363 -6.08 -1.54 10.82
N VAL A 364 -5.09 -0.69 11.02
CA VAL A 364 -4.96 0.12 12.24
C VAL A 364 -5.32 1.58 11.96
N LEU A 365 -6.29 2.11 12.69
CA LEU A 365 -6.80 3.48 12.55
C LEU A 365 -7.30 4.03 13.88
N ASN A 366 -6.85 5.24 14.25
CA ASN A 366 -7.37 6.00 15.39
C ASN A 366 -7.51 5.16 16.67
N GLY A 367 -6.48 4.43 17.05
CA GLY A 367 -6.45 3.59 18.26
C GLY A 367 -7.35 2.36 18.20
N ARG A 368 -7.75 1.94 17.01
CA ARG A 368 -8.49 0.71 16.73
C ARG A 368 -7.72 -0.18 15.74
N ALA A 369 -7.85 -1.49 15.89
CA ALA A 369 -7.46 -2.44 14.87
C ALA A 369 -8.67 -3.25 14.41
N TYR A 370 -8.74 -3.52 13.11
CA TYR A 370 -9.82 -4.25 12.44
C TYR A 370 -9.22 -5.48 11.78
N VAL A 371 -9.69 -6.65 12.16
CA VAL A 371 -9.18 -7.93 11.63
C VAL A 371 -10.32 -8.89 11.29
N GLY A 372 -10.18 -9.58 10.17
CA GLY A 372 -11.11 -10.65 9.80
C GLY A 372 -10.89 -11.90 10.63
N VAL A 373 -11.97 -12.50 11.08
CA VAL A 373 -11.98 -13.75 11.86
C VAL A 373 -12.81 -14.79 11.12
N ASN A 374 -12.24 -15.97 10.91
CA ASN A 374 -12.95 -17.12 10.37
C ASN A 374 -13.74 -17.82 11.50
N GLY A 375 -15.01 -18.08 11.28
CA GLY A 375 -15.86 -18.71 12.28
C GLY A 375 -15.58 -20.20 12.48
N SER A 376 -16.22 -21.05 11.67
CA SER A 376 -16.22 -22.50 11.87
C SER A 376 -15.31 -23.31 10.93
N GLY A 377 -14.42 -22.66 10.20
CA GLY A 377 -13.47 -23.31 9.28
C GLY A 377 -13.75 -23.04 7.80
N TRP A 378 -12.91 -23.63 6.95
CA TRP A 378 -12.98 -23.43 5.51
C TRP A 378 -14.25 -24.04 4.93
N GLY A 379 -15.00 -23.21 4.19
CA GLY A 379 -16.21 -23.63 3.48
C GLY A 379 -17.51 -23.49 4.27
N ASP A 380 -17.45 -23.47 5.61
CA ASP A 380 -18.56 -23.11 6.48
C ASP A 380 -18.21 -21.85 7.29
N TYR A 381 -18.45 -20.69 6.73
CA TYR A 381 -18.06 -19.41 7.33
C TYR A 381 -19.00 -18.91 8.44
N LYS A 382 -19.78 -19.80 9.03
CA LYS A 382 -20.67 -19.44 10.14
C LYS A 382 -19.89 -18.90 11.33
N GLY A 383 -20.29 -17.72 11.81
CA GLY A 383 -19.62 -17.02 12.89
C GLY A 383 -18.38 -16.25 12.48
N SER A 384 -18.15 -16.08 11.16
CA SER A 384 -17.13 -15.15 10.68
C SER A 384 -17.50 -13.71 11.01
N ALA A 385 -16.49 -12.87 11.24
CA ALA A 385 -16.67 -11.49 11.67
C ALA A 385 -15.46 -10.62 11.33
N ILE A 386 -15.66 -9.32 11.38
CA ILE A 386 -14.60 -8.35 11.65
C ILE A 386 -14.55 -8.18 13.17
N ALA A 387 -13.43 -8.49 13.79
CA ALA A 387 -13.14 -8.14 15.16
C ALA A 387 -12.55 -6.73 15.22
N VAL A 388 -13.11 -5.90 16.07
CA VAL A 388 -12.63 -4.54 16.34
C VAL A 388 -11.96 -4.53 17.70
N ILE A 389 -10.68 -4.21 17.71
CA ILE A 389 -9.84 -4.21 18.92
C ILE A 389 -9.56 -2.76 19.32
N ASP A 390 -9.76 -2.45 20.59
CA ASP A 390 -9.29 -1.21 21.19
C ASP A 390 -7.82 -1.37 21.57
N LEU A 391 -6.95 -0.52 21.01
CA LEU A 391 -5.51 -0.64 21.18
C LEU A 391 -5.02 -0.08 22.53
N ASP A 392 -5.79 0.78 23.20
CA ASP A 392 -5.41 1.29 24.52
C ASP A 392 -5.66 0.25 25.61
N SER A 393 -6.86 -0.35 25.63
CA SER A 393 -7.17 -1.44 26.57
C SER A 393 -6.62 -2.78 26.15
N PHE A 394 -6.26 -2.92 24.88
CA PHE A 394 -5.87 -4.16 24.23
C PHE A 394 -6.90 -5.27 24.41
N GLU A 395 -8.17 -4.94 24.13
CA GLU A 395 -9.32 -5.84 24.24
C GLU A 395 -10.18 -5.79 22.97
N ILE A 396 -10.96 -6.86 22.72
CA ILE A 396 -11.97 -6.83 21.67
C ILE A 396 -13.12 -5.92 22.12
N ALA A 397 -13.26 -4.77 21.44
CA ALA A 397 -14.36 -3.86 21.71
C ALA A 397 -15.71 -4.46 21.27
N TYR A 398 -15.75 -5.03 20.08
CA TYR A 398 -16.91 -5.77 19.56
C TYR A 398 -16.52 -6.59 18.32
N LYS A 399 -17.46 -7.43 17.85
CA LYS A 399 -17.37 -8.14 16.58
C LYS A 399 -18.56 -7.81 15.70
N ALA A 400 -18.31 -7.45 14.46
CA ALA A 400 -19.33 -7.27 13.43
C ALA A 400 -19.43 -8.56 12.61
N GLU A 401 -20.56 -9.29 12.74
CA GLU A 401 -20.78 -10.53 12.01
C GLU A 401 -20.82 -10.31 10.50
N THR A 402 -20.24 -11.23 9.75
CA THR A 402 -20.18 -11.25 8.30
C THR A 402 -20.80 -12.53 7.74
N LYS A 403 -21.17 -12.53 6.45
CA LYS A 403 -21.73 -13.75 5.81
C LYS A 403 -20.64 -14.70 5.35
N GLY A 404 -19.44 -14.20 5.14
CA GLY A 404 -18.28 -14.96 4.75
C GLY A 404 -17.04 -14.49 5.51
N TYR A 405 -15.93 -15.16 5.31
CA TYR A 405 -14.68 -14.82 5.99
C TYR A 405 -14.02 -13.58 5.35
N PRO A 406 -13.83 -12.48 6.09
CA PRO A 406 -13.02 -11.36 5.65
C PRO A 406 -11.53 -11.73 5.74
N GLN A 407 -11.04 -12.41 4.74
CA GLN A 407 -9.74 -13.09 4.78
C GLN A 407 -8.54 -12.17 4.64
N THR A 408 -8.72 -11.05 3.94
CA THR A 408 -7.66 -10.09 3.66
C THR A 408 -7.75 -8.86 4.57
N SER A 409 -6.85 -7.91 4.39
CA SER A 409 -6.94 -6.61 5.07
C SER A 409 -8.15 -5.82 4.60
N GLY A 410 -8.70 -5.01 5.49
CA GLY A 410 -9.65 -3.97 5.14
C GLY A 410 -8.95 -2.70 4.65
N LEU A 411 -9.62 -1.96 3.78
CA LEU A 411 -9.21 -0.60 3.42
C LEU A 411 -9.78 0.37 4.45
N GLY A 412 -8.91 1.00 5.21
CA GLY A 412 -9.29 1.94 6.26
C GLY A 412 -9.28 3.39 5.81
N VAL A 413 -10.31 4.13 6.17
CA VAL A 413 -10.45 5.55 5.85
C VAL A 413 -11.07 6.30 7.02
N VAL A 414 -10.59 7.51 7.28
CA VAL A 414 -11.16 8.40 8.31
C VAL A 414 -11.89 9.54 7.63
N ASN A 415 -13.17 9.74 7.99
CA ASN A 415 -13.91 10.88 7.48
C ASN A 415 -13.70 12.14 8.35
N GLU A 416 -14.17 13.29 7.86
CA GLU A 416 -14.07 14.60 8.53
C GLU A 416 -14.68 14.66 9.94
N ASN A 417 -15.61 13.75 10.27
CA ASN A 417 -16.25 13.66 11.59
C ASN A 417 -15.51 12.70 12.53
N GLY A 418 -14.34 12.17 12.12
CA GLY A 418 -13.50 11.26 12.90
C GLY A 418 -14.06 9.84 13.00
N TYR A 419 -14.95 9.43 12.09
CA TYR A 419 -15.37 8.04 11.97
C TYR A 419 -14.37 7.26 11.11
N ASN A 420 -14.04 6.06 11.56
CA ASN A 420 -13.33 5.08 10.77
C ASN A 420 -14.32 4.34 9.87
N TYR A 421 -14.04 4.28 8.58
CA TYR A 421 -14.73 3.42 7.63
C TYR A 421 -13.73 2.37 7.16
N VAL A 422 -14.01 1.11 7.43
CA VAL A 422 -13.14 -0.01 7.02
C VAL A 422 -13.89 -0.87 6.03
N TYR A 423 -13.48 -0.77 4.76
CA TYR A 423 -14.07 -1.53 3.66
C TYR A 423 -13.34 -2.86 3.51
N PHE A 424 -14.08 -3.91 3.28
CA PHE A 424 -13.53 -5.24 3.10
C PHE A 424 -14.39 -6.08 2.16
N THR A 425 -13.80 -7.13 1.62
CA THR A 425 -14.50 -8.19 0.92
C THR A 425 -14.60 -9.42 1.82
N GLU A 426 -15.55 -10.29 1.52
CA GLU A 426 -15.73 -11.55 2.26
C GLU A 426 -15.66 -12.74 1.30
N ASN A 427 -15.06 -13.83 1.76
CA ASN A 427 -15.02 -15.09 1.05
C ASN A 427 -16.37 -15.81 1.22
N ALA A 428 -17.27 -15.57 0.27
CA ALA A 428 -18.62 -16.13 0.24
C ALA A 428 -19.05 -16.40 -1.20
N SER A 429 -20.05 -17.25 -1.41
CA SER A 429 -20.56 -17.61 -2.73
C SER A 429 -21.17 -16.44 -3.49
N ALA A 430 -21.69 -15.45 -2.77
CA ALA A 430 -22.12 -14.16 -3.33
C ALA A 430 -21.22 -13.09 -2.73
N GLY A 431 -20.19 -12.69 -3.48
CA GLY A 431 -19.25 -11.65 -3.05
C GLY A 431 -19.95 -10.32 -2.79
N ALA A 432 -19.48 -9.58 -1.81
CA ALA A 432 -19.93 -8.24 -1.49
C ALA A 432 -18.76 -7.41 -1.00
N ILE A 433 -18.81 -6.11 -1.28
CA ILE A 433 -18.00 -5.10 -0.59
C ILE A 433 -18.84 -4.63 0.59
N ARG A 434 -18.25 -4.67 1.78
CA ARG A 434 -18.87 -4.25 3.02
C ARG A 434 -18.00 -3.21 3.72
N TYR A 435 -18.55 -2.50 4.68
CA TYR A 435 -17.77 -1.65 5.56
C TYR A 435 -18.26 -1.72 7.01
N VAL A 436 -17.34 -1.49 7.91
CA VAL A 436 -17.61 -1.16 9.31
C VAL A 436 -17.44 0.34 9.47
N LYS A 437 -18.43 1.00 10.07
CA LYS A 437 -18.36 2.40 10.49
C LYS A 437 -18.17 2.41 12.00
N ASP A 438 -17.07 2.94 12.47
CA ASP A 438 -16.70 2.95 13.89
C ASP A 438 -16.13 4.27 14.32
N LYS A 439 -16.32 4.59 15.59
CA LYS A 439 -15.69 5.74 16.23
C LYS A 439 -15.39 5.42 17.67
N LYS A 440 -14.13 5.54 18.09
CA LYS A 440 -13.72 5.30 19.46
C LYS A 440 -14.43 6.25 20.42
N GLY A 441 -15.04 5.69 21.47
CA GLY A 441 -15.75 6.45 22.50
C GLY A 441 -17.20 6.84 22.15
N VAL A 442 -17.78 6.28 21.10
CA VAL A 442 -19.18 6.47 20.70
C VAL A 442 -19.93 5.17 20.74
#